data_ee18d44aff240f68c6441d94a6cdda0e
#
_entry.id   ee18d44aff240f68c6441d94a6cdda0e
#
_cell.length_a   1.000
_cell.length_b   1.000
_cell.length_c   1.000
_cell.angle_alpha   90.00
_cell.angle_beta   90.00
_cell.angle_gamma   90.00
#
_symmetry.space_group_name_H-M   'P 1'
#
loop_
_entity.id
_entity.type
_entity.pdbx_description
1 polymer ?
#
loop_
_entity_poly.entity_id
_entity_poly.type
_entity_poly.pdbx_seq_one_letter_code
_entity_poly.pdbx_strand_id
1 'polypeptide(L)'
;MTRPLRVQRPIQDTESVQSMCVVIRSLLVGLIIAASSLQADSRVESFMLSNGCINCHGFEGQRTQGAIPSLAGQSESYLYKTLAAYREGTLKGTIMNRVMEGYDDQALRQLAEYYSRLPKDSQWTPVPRAHEQGERLYAQHCSSCHEKQTDTPYVKGQNAQYMEGVLKDMATGQRTIPEGMANAMSVLKGGELQQLLGYLQGCAQEVPCQ
;
A
#
# COMPACT_ATOMS: atom_id res chain seq x y z
N MET A 1 -33.45 78.47 -28.29
CA MET A 1 -33.00 77.45 -29.19
C MET A 1 -32.09 76.52 -28.38
N THR A 2 -32.60 75.47 -27.79
CA THR A 2 -31.86 74.52 -26.95
C THR A 2 -31.68 73.21 -27.73
N ARG A 3 -30.42 72.83 -27.99
CA ARG A 3 -30.05 71.55 -28.64
C ARG A 3 -30.27 70.40 -27.68
N PRO A 4 -30.86 69.25 -28.09
CA PRO A 4 -30.97 68.09 -27.25
C PRO A 4 -29.63 67.36 -27.19
N LEU A 5 -29.22 66.90 -25.97
CA LEU A 5 -28.07 66.09 -25.69
C LEU A 5 -28.32 64.67 -26.28
N ARG A 6 -27.36 64.18 -27.09
CA ARG A 6 -27.36 62.86 -27.69
C ARG A 6 -26.90 61.82 -26.64
N VAL A 7 -27.81 61.08 -26.13
CA VAL A 7 -27.48 59.93 -25.27
C VAL A 7 -26.80 58.83 -26.11
N GLN A 8 -25.52 58.59 -25.84
CA GLN A 8 -24.80 57.45 -26.42
C GLN A 8 -25.30 56.15 -25.76
N ARG A 9 -25.74 55.18 -26.58
CA ARG A 9 -26.10 53.86 -26.11
C ARG A 9 -24.81 53.09 -25.74
N PRO A 10 -24.76 52.33 -24.63
CA PRO A 10 -23.62 51.49 -24.33
C PRO A 10 -23.49 50.38 -25.38
N ILE A 11 -22.27 50.15 -25.82
CA ILE A 11 -21.88 49.09 -26.74
C ILE A 11 -22.17 47.77 -26.05
N GLN A 12 -23.02 46.94 -26.67
CA GLN A 12 -23.36 45.62 -26.17
C GLN A 12 -22.30 44.62 -26.64
N ASP A 13 -21.21 44.48 -25.85
CA ASP A 13 -20.19 43.42 -26.07
C ASP A 13 -20.53 42.13 -25.31
N THR A 14 -21.82 41.80 -25.16
CA THR A 14 -22.27 40.61 -24.45
C THR A 14 -22.05 39.31 -25.24
N GLU A 15 -22.05 39.39 -26.56
CA GLU A 15 -21.88 38.20 -27.42
C GLU A 15 -20.43 37.68 -27.41
N SER A 16 -19.43 38.54 -27.35
CA SER A 16 -18.03 38.14 -27.32
C SER A 16 -17.65 37.46 -26.00
N VAL A 17 -18.18 37.91 -24.89
CA VAL A 17 -17.94 37.33 -23.54
C VAL A 17 -18.63 35.95 -23.43
N GLN A 18 -19.82 35.78 -23.95
CA GLN A 18 -20.53 34.49 -23.97
C GLN A 18 -19.81 33.45 -24.83
N SER A 19 -19.32 33.84 -26.01
CA SER A 19 -18.57 32.97 -26.91
C SER A 19 -17.25 32.51 -26.25
N MET A 20 -16.55 33.42 -25.57
CA MET A 20 -15.31 33.10 -24.87
C MET A 20 -15.54 32.15 -23.67
N CYS A 21 -16.63 32.33 -22.92
CA CYS A 21 -17.01 31.40 -21.84
C CYS A 21 -17.33 30.00 -22.34
N VAL A 22 -17.97 29.83 -23.47
CA VAL A 22 -18.29 28.55 -24.08
C VAL A 22 -16.99 27.84 -24.51
N VAL A 23 -16.06 28.54 -25.15
CA VAL A 23 -14.78 27.95 -25.59
C VAL A 23 -13.95 27.51 -24.38
N ILE A 24 -13.85 28.32 -23.34
CA ILE A 24 -13.11 27.96 -22.11
C ILE A 24 -13.73 26.73 -21.43
N ARG A 25 -15.07 26.68 -21.32
CA ARG A 25 -15.75 25.51 -20.75
C ARG A 25 -15.51 24.24 -21.56
N SER A 26 -15.53 24.30 -22.88
CA SER A 26 -15.26 23.17 -23.75
C SER A 26 -13.81 22.67 -23.61
N LEU A 27 -12.85 23.58 -23.50
CA LEU A 27 -11.44 23.23 -23.29
C LEU A 27 -11.20 22.59 -21.91
N LEU A 28 -11.86 23.08 -20.86
CA LEU A 28 -11.75 22.51 -19.51
C LEU A 28 -12.39 21.09 -19.45
N VAL A 29 -13.53 20.88 -20.08
CA VAL A 29 -14.17 19.56 -20.16
C VAL A 29 -13.29 18.59 -20.94
N GLY A 30 -12.71 19.02 -22.06
CA GLY A 30 -11.77 18.20 -22.83
C GLY A 30 -10.52 17.81 -22.03
N LEU A 31 -9.98 18.70 -21.23
CA LEU A 31 -8.82 18.44 -20.38
C LEU A 31 -9.14 17.43 -19.25
N ILE A 32 -10.32 17.51 -18.66
CA ILE A 32 -10.78 16.57 -17.61
C ILE A 32 -10.97 15.16 -18.20
N ILE A 33 -11.54 15.05 -19.40
CA ILE A 33 -11.74 13.75 -20.05
C ILE A 33 -10.40 13.11 -20.42
N ALA A 34 -9.43 13.89 -20.92
CA ALA A 34 -8.10 13.39 -21.25
C ALA A 34 -7.32 12.90 -20.00
N ALA A 35 -7.45 13.61 -18.87
CA ALA A 35 -6.83 13.17 -17.62
C ALA A 35 -7.42 11.87 -17.07
N SER A 36 -8.72 11.65 -17.27
CA SER A 36 -9.40 10.43 -16.83
C SER A 36 -8.99 9.18 -17.63
N SER A 37 -8.72 9.33 -18.93
CA SER A 37 -8.26 8.22 -19.76
C SER A 37 -6.83 7.77 -19.44
N LEU A 38 -5.94 8.68 -19.12
CA LEU A 38 -4.57 8.33 -18.69
C LEU A 38 -4.56 7.52 -17.38
N GLN A 39 -5.46 7.83 -16.43
CA GLN A 39 -5.57 7.09 -15.18
C GLN A 39 -6.17 5.68 -15.36
N ALA A 40 -7.06 5.50 -16.32
CA ALA A 40 -7.63 4.20 -16.63
C ALA A 40 -6.59 3.24 -17.22
N ASP A 41 -5.75 3.70 -18.13
CA ASP A 41 -4.68 2.90 -18.75
C ASP A 41 -3.65 2.42 -17.73
N SER A 42 -3.21 3.29 -16.82
CA SER A 42 -2.25 2.92 -15.77
C SER A 42 -2.79 1.87 -14.80
N ARG A 43 -4.09 1.88 -14.51
CA ARG A 43 -4.74 0.86 -13.66
C ARG A 43 -4.81 -0.50 -14.33
N VAL A 44 -5.14 -0.53 -15.63
CA VAL A 44 -5.19 -1.77 -16.42
C VAL A 44 -3.79 -2.38 -16.51
N GLU A 45 -2.77 -1.58 -16.78
CA GLU A 45 -1.39 -2.03 -16.86
C GLU A 45 -0.92 -2.61 -15.51
N SER A 46 -1.16 -1.91 -14.41
CA SER A 46 -0.81 -2.39 -13.07
C SER A 46 -1.53 -3.69 -12.71
N PHE A 47 -2.81 -3.81 -13.07
CA PHE A 47 -3.57 -5.05 -12.90
C PHE A 47 -2.99 -6.20 -13.73
N MET A 48 -2.62 -5.96 -14.97
CA MET A 48 -2.02 -6.97 -15.85
C MET A 48 -0.65 -7.43 -15.31
N LEU A 49 0.18 -6.51 -14.82
CA LEU A 49 1.45 -6.84 -14.16
C LEU A 49 1.24 -7.69 -12.90
N SER A 50 0.19 -7.44 -12.13
CA SER A 50 -0.10 -8.17 -10.89
C SER A 50 -0.62 -9.59 -11.10
N ASN A 51 -1.07 -9.96 -12.31
CA ASN A 51 -1.68 -11.27 -12.56
C ASN A 51 -0.75 -12.46 -12.24
N GLY A 52 0.56 -12.31 -12.42
CA GLY A 52 1.52 -13.34 -12.01
C GLY A 52 1.64 -13.49 -10.48
N CYS A 53 1.37 -12.44 -9.74
CA CYS A 53 1.53 -12.38 -8.28
C CYS A 53 0.38 -13.06 -7.52
N ILE A 54 -0.84 -13.03 -8.08
CA ILE A 54 -2.07 -13.52 -7.41
C ILE A 54 -2.03 -15.01 -7.11
N ASN A 55 -1.35 -15.81 -7.93
CA ASN A 55 -1.24 -17.25 -7.74
C ASN A 55 -0.56 -17.61 -6.40
N CYS A 56 0.35 -16.77 -5.95
CA CYS A 56 1.09 -16.97 -4.71
C CYS A 56 0.58 -16.09 -3.58
N HIS A 57 0.35 -14.81 -3.87
CA HIS A 57 -0.01 -13.79 -2.86
C HIS A 57 -1.53 -13.64 -2.65
N GLY A 58 -2.35 -14.42 -3.35
CA GLY A 58 -3.80 -14.39 -3.26
C GLY A 58 -4.44 -13.28 -4.12
N PHE A 59 -5.76 -13.37 -4.25
CA PHE A 59 -6.52 -12.35 -4.98
C PHE A 59 -6.32 -10.99 -4.32
N GLU A 60 -6.07 -9.97 -5.14
CA GLU A 60 -5.73 -8.62 -4.67
C GLU A 60 -4.56 -8.55 -3.67
N GLY A 61 -3.69 -9.56 -3.66
CA GLY A 61 -2.57 -9.60 -2.72
C GLY A 61 -2.97 -9.89 -1.27
N GLN A 62 -4.15 -10.44 -1.07
CA GLN A 62 -4.66 -10.83 0.26
C GLN A 62 -4.53 -12.34 0.42
N ARG A 63 -3.56 -12.76 1.19
CA ARG A 63 -3.35 -14.17 1.51
C ARG A 63 -3.39 -14.39 3.02
N THR A 64 -4.30 -15.22 3.45
CA THR A 64 -4.57 -15.46 4.88
C THR A 64 -3.84 -16.68 5.46
N GLN A 65 -3.24 -17.52 4.62
CA GLN A 65 -2.62 -18.78 5.06
C GLN A 65 -1.28 -19.09 4.37
N GLY A 66 -0.43 -19.83 5.06
CA GLY A 66 0.86 -20.31 4.56
C GLY A 66 2.01 -19.32 4.80
N ALA A 67 3.19 -19.60 4.23
CA ALA A 67 4.40 -18.81 4.41
C ALA A 67 4.57 -17.69 3.38
N ILE A 68 3.53 -17.35 2.62
CA ILE A 68 3.56 -16.30 1.60
C ILE A 68 2.84 -15.07 2.14
N PRO A 69 3.46 -13.88 2.10
CA PRO A 69 2.88 -12.68 2.70
C PRO A 69 1.72 -12.10 1.89
N SER A 70 0.81 -11.41 2.60
CA SER A 70 -0.10 -10.46 2.00
C SER A 70 0.64 -9.20 1.57
N LEU A 71 0.26 -8.65 0.42
CA LEU A 71 0.84 -7.44 -0.17
C LEU A 71 -0.07 -6.23 -0.03
N ALA A 72 -1.39 -6.45 0.02
CA ALA A 72 -2.40 -5.39 0.05
C ALA A 72 -2.20 -4.43 1.22
N GLY A 73 -2.33 -3.13 0.92
CA GLY A 73 -2.28 -2.07 1.91
C GLY A 73 -0.93 -1.86 2.60
N GLN A 74 0.14 -2.50 2.10
CA GLN A 74 1.50 -2.18 2.49
C GLN A 74 1.90 -0.81 1.92
N SER A 75 2.85 -0.11 2.56
CA SER A 75 3.28 1.17 2.01
C SER A 75 3.97 1.00 0.66
N GLU A 76 3.72 1.93 -0.26
CA GLU A 76 4.34 1.92 -1.58
C GLU A 76 5.87 1.91 -1.49
N SER A 77 6.44 2.73 -0.62
CA SER A 77 7.89 2.80 -0.42
C SER A 77 8.47 1.47 0.08
N TYR A 78 7.81 0.83 1.04
CA TYR A 78 8.22 -0.49 1.53
C TYR A 78 8.15 -1.56 0.44
N LEU A 79 7.03 -1.60 -0.30
CA LEU A 79 6.86 -2.56 -1.40
C LEU A 79 7.93 -2.37 -2.47
N TYR A 80 8.11 -1.15 -2.96
CA TYR A 80 9.11 -0.87 -3.99
C TYR A 80 10.53 -1.27 -3.54
N LYS A 81 10.95 -0.83 -2.34
CA LYS A 81 12.28 -1.17 -1.81
C LYS A 81 12.47 -2.68 -1.64
N THR A 82 11.44 -3.38 -1.19
CA THR A 82 11.50 -4.83 -1.00
C THR A 82 11.58 -5.57 -2.34
N LEU A 83 10.77 -5.18 -3.33
CA LEU A 83 10.79 -5.76 -4.67
C LEU A 83 12.14 -5.49 -5.37
N ALA A 84 12.65 -4.27 -5.27
CA ALA A 84 13.97 -3.91 -5.80
C ALA A 84 15.09 -4.71 -5.13
N ALA A 85 15.05 -4.87 -3.81
CA ALA A 85 16.04 -5.66 -3.07
C ALA A 85 16.03 -7.15 -3.47
N TYR A 86 14.86 -7.73 -3.79
CA TYR A 86 14.79 -9.07 -4.36
C TYR A 86 15.39 -9.13 -5.75
N ARG A 87 15.11 -8.17 -6.63
CA ARG A 87 15.70 -8.10 -7.98
C ARG A 87 17.22 -7.98 -7.93
N GLU A 88 17.73 -7.15 -7.05
CA GLU A 88 19.16 -6.91 -6.87
C GLU A 88 19.88 -8.02 -6.11
N GLY A 89 19.14 -8.97 -5.51
CA GLY A 89 19.72 -10.05 -4.70
C GLY A 89 20.25 -9.62 -3.34
N THR A 90 20.01 -8.37 -2.93
CA THR A 90 20.39 -7.85 -1.60
C THR A 90 19.49 -8.39 -0.50
N LEU A 91 18.24 -8.71 -0.84
CA LEU A 91 17.33 -9.48 -0.01
C LEU A 91 17.20 -10.90 -0.58
N LYS A 92 17.50 -11.91 0.24
CA LYS A 92 17.35 -13.31 -0.16
C LYS A 92 15.92 -13.79 0.08
N GLY A 93 15.32 -14.38 -0.94
CA GLY A 93 14.02 -15.04 -0.90
C GLY A 93 14.12 -16.42 -1.52
N THR A 94 13.11 -17.26 -1.32
CA THR A 94 13.07 -18.61 -1.91
C THR A 94 12.86 -18.57 -3.41
N ILE A 95 11.86 -17.82 -3.88
CA ILE A 95 11.49 -17.69 -5.30
C ILE A 95 11.49 -16.24 -5.79
N MET A 96 11.31 -15.28 -4.87
CA MET A 96 11.08 -13.87 -5.24
C MET A 96 12.25 -13.26 -6.02
N ASN A 97 13.50 -13.65 -5.77
CA ASN A 97 14.63 -13.19 -6.56
C ASN A 97 14.46 -13.53 -8.04
N ARG A 98 14.06 -14.77 -8.37
CA ARG A 98 13.82 -15.20 -9.76
C ARG A 98 12.61 -14.50 -10.37
N VAL A 99 11.54 -14.32 -9.60
CA VAL A 99 10.35 -13.63 -10.07
C VAL A 99 10.67 -12.18 -10.43
N MET A 100 11.46 -11.50 -9.61
CA MET A 100 11.78 -10.08 -9.83
C MET A 100 12.79 -9.83 -10.94
N GLU A 101 13.59 -10.81 -11.37
CA GLU A 101 14.51 -10.69 -12.51
C GLU A 101 13.81 -10.22 -13.80
N GLY A 102 12.55 -10.57 -13.99
CA GLY A 102 11.76 -10.22 -15.18
C GLY A 102 11.15 -8.81 -15.16
N TYR A 103 11.33 -8.04 -14.07
CA TYR A 103 10.68 -6.75 -13.91
C TYR A 103 11.68 -5.61 -13.92
N ASP A 104 11.42 -4.58 -14.73
CA ASP A 104 12.19 -3.33 -14.71
C ASP A 104 11.74 -2.41 -13.55
N ASP A 105 12.41 -1.29 -13.40
CA ASP A 105 12.16 -0.36 -12.30
C ASP A 105 10.76 0.29 -12.39
N GLN A 106 10.27 0.54 -13.61
CA GLN A 106 8.94 1.08 -13.84
C GLN A 106 7.87 0.08 -13.39
N ALA A 107 8.00 -1.18 -13.77
CA ALA A 107 7.07 -2.25 -13.37
C ALA A 107 7.06 -2.45 -11.84
N LEU A 108 8.22 -2.39 -11.18
CA LEU A 108 8.29 -2.48 -9.71
C LEU A 108 7.55 -1.32 -9.02
N ARG A 109 7.65 -0.08 -9.56
CA ARG A 109 6.90 1.08 -9.04
C ARG A 109 5.41 0.90 -9.24
N GLN A 110 4.98 0.45 -10.42
CA GLN A 110 3.56 0.21 -10.72
C GLN A 110 2.97 -0.88 -9.81
N LEU A 111 3.70 -1.97 -9.57
CA LEU A 111 3.29 -3.02 -8.62
C LEU A 111 3.18 -2.48 -7.19
N ALA A 112 4.18 -1.71 -6.74
CA ALA A 112 4.17 -1.12 -5.41
C ALA A 112 3.00 -0.16 -5.23
N GLU A 113 2.74 0.71 -6.20
CA GLU A 113 1.61 1.62 -6.23
C GLU A 113 0.27 0.86 -6.23
N TYR A 114 0.14 -0.17 -7.07
CA TYR A 114 -1.07 -0.98 -7.16
C TYR A 114 -1.42 -1.62 -5.81
N TYR A 115 -0.49 -2.39 -5.22
CA TYR A 115 -0.75 -3.10 -3.96
C TYR A 115 -0.91 -2.15 -2.76
N SER A 116 -0.26 -0.99 -2.76
CA SER A 116 -0.40 -0.01 -1.69
C SER A 116 -1.79 0.62 -1.61
N ARG A 117 -2.49 0.70 -2.74
CA ARG A 117 -3.85 1.26 -2.85
C ARG A 117 -4.96 0.26 -2.54
N LEU A 118 -4.62 -1.02 -2.52
CA LEU A 118 -5.59 -2.05 -2.16
C LEU A 118 -5.91 -1.95 -0.66
N PRO A 119 -7.14 -2.26 -0.26
CA PRO A 119 -7.50 -2.25 1.15
C PRO A 119 -6.62 -3.25 1.89
N LYS A 120 -6.10 -2.85 3.04
CA LYS A 120 -5.53 -3.80 4.00
C LYS A 120 -6.58 -4.84 4.32
N ASP A 121 -6.16 -6.06 4.60
CA ASP A 121 -7.10 -7.11 4.95
C ASP A 121 -8.08 -6.58 6.01
N SER A 122 -9.32 -6.37 5.57
CA SER A 122 -10.40 -5.85 6.41
C SER A 122 -10.86 -6.89 7.44
N GLN A 123 -10.31 -8.09 7.37
CA GLN A 123 -10.69 -9.21 8.25
C GLN A 123 -9.83 -9.30 9.51
N TRP A 124 -8.76 -8.46 9.63
CA TRP A 124 -8.04 -8.43 10.89
C TRP A 124 -8.94 -7.81 11.98
N THR A 125 -9.36 -8.64 12.89
CA THR A 125 -10.03 -8.21 14.13
C THR A 125 -9.13 -8.56 15.31
N PRO A 126 -8.98 -7.66 16.30
CA PRO A 126 -8.28 -8.00 17.53
C PRO A 126 -8.98 -9.19 18.20
N VAL A 127 -8.21 -10.17 18.64
CA VAL A 127 -8.75 -11.28 19.42
C VAL A 127 -9.11 -10.79 20.81
N PRO A 128 -10.39 -10.79 21.22
CA PRO A 128 -10.75 -10.36 22.55
C PRO A 128 -10.13 -11.31 23.59
N ARG A 129 -9.38 -10.77 24.53
CA ARG A 129 -8.80 -11.41 25.73
C ARG A 129 -7.65 -12.40 25.52
N ALA A 130 -7.61 -13.21 24.46
CA ALA A 130 -6.56 -14.23 24.33
C ALA A 130 -5.14 -13.65 24.11
N HIS A 131 -5.03 -12.42 23.60
CA HIS A 131 -3.75 -11.80 23.25
C HIS A 131 -3.56 -10.38 23.81
N GLU A 132 -4.20 -10.05 24.94
CA GLU A 132 -4.02 -8.74 25.60
C GLU A 132 -2.53 -8.42 25.88
N GLN A 133 -1.73 -9.43 26.22
CA GLN A 133 -0.28 -9.25 26.41
C GLN A 133 0.38 -8.91 25.07
N GLY A 134 0.04 -9.60 23.99
CA GLY A 134 0.53 -9.30 22.64
C GLY A 134 0.17 -7.88 22.19
N GLU A 135 -1.04 -7.43 22.47
CA GLU A 135 -1.48 -6.07 22.18
C GLU A 135 -0.65 -5.03 22.95
N ARG A 136 -0.42 -5.25 24.26
CA ARG A 136 0.41 -4.35 25.07
C ARG A 136 1.85 -4.30 24.55
N LEU A 137 2.45 -5.45 24.23
CA LEU A 137 3.80 -5.53 23.67
C LEU A 137 3.90 -4.80 22.33
N TYR A 138 2.90 -5.01 21.46
CA TYR A 138 2.85 -4.31 20.18
C TYR A 138 2.75 -2.79 20.36
N ALA A 139 1.86 -2.33 21.20
CA ALA A 139 1.66 -0.91 21.46
C ALA A 139 2.92 -0.23 22.04
N GLN A 140 3.63 -0.94 22.93
CA GLN A 140 4.82 -0.41 23.60
C GLN A 140 6.08 -0.40 22.72
N HIS A 141 6.28 -1.43 21.89
CA HIS A 141 7.57 -1.68 21.24
C HIS A 141 7.54 -1.68 19.71
N CYS A 142 6.36 -1.80 19.07
CA CYS A 142 6.27 -2.04 17.65
C CYS A 142 5.47 -0.98 16.88
N SER A 143 4.36 -0.49 17.45
CA SER A 143 3.39 0.37 16.76
C SER A 143 3.99 1.67 16.25
N SER A 144 4.97 2.24 16.97
CA SER A 144 5.63 3.50 16.60
C SER A 144 6.27 3.48 15.21
N CYS A 145 6.69 2.29 14.73
CA CYS A 145 7.25 2.09 13.40
C CYS A 145 6.26 1.39 12.45
N HIS A 146 5.60 0.33 12.92
CA HIS A 146 4.80 -0.53 12.07
C HIS A 146 3.38 -0.02 11.76
N GLU A 147 2.93 1.07 12.38
CA GLU A 147 1.66 1.74 12.02
C GLU A 147 1.86 2.97 11.15
N LYS A 148 3.09 3.46 11.03
CA LYS A 148 3.42 4.55 10.10
C LYS A 148 3.53 3.96 8.71
N GLN A 149 2.86 4.56 7.74
CA GLN A 149 3.02 4.22 6.32
C GLN A 149 4.35 4.75 5.78
N THR A 150 5.44 4.13 6.20
CA THR A 150 6.81 4.48 5.82
C THR A 150 7.49 3.27 5.18
N ASP A 151 8.81 3.20 5.28
CA ASP A 151 9.63 2.09 4.77
C ASP A 151 9.54 0.81 5.62
N THR A 152 8.74 0.81 6.68
CA THR A 152 8.50 -0.38 7.51
C THR A 152 7.21 -1.07 7.10
N PRO A 153 7.16 -2.43 7.16
CA PRO A 153 5.94 -3.16 6.81
C PRO A 153 4.83 -2.94 7.83
N TYR A 154 3.60 -2.89 7.35
CA TYR A 154 2.44 -3.07 8.20
C TYR A 154 2.28 -4.56 8.54
N VAL A 155 2.21 -4.90 9.81
CA VAL A 155 2.30 -6.30 10.27
C VAL A 155 1.01 -6.88 10.87
N LYS A 156 0.01 -6.06 11.22
CA LYS A 156 -1.30 -6.55 11.68
C LYS A 156 -2.02 -7.24 10.52
N GLY A 157 -2.55 -8.44 10.77
CA GLY A 157 -3.20 -9.26 9.75
C GLY A 157 -2.24 -9.96 8.80
N GLN A 158 -0.93 -9.82 9.01
CA GLN A 158 0.05 -10.55 8.21
C GLN A 158 0.11 -12.01 8.63
N ASN A 159 0.41 -12.86 7.68
CA ASN A 159 0.48 -14.30 7.89
C ASN A 159 1.49 -14.68 8.97
N ALA A 160 1.05 -15.39 10.01
CA ALA A 160 1.90 -15.79 11.13
C ALA A 160 3.09 -16.65 10.69
N GLN A 161 2.86 -17.64 9.84
CA GLN A 161 3.93 -18.53 9.36
C GLN A 161 4.98 -17.77 8.55
N TYR A 162 4.56 -16.75 7.77
CA TYR A 162 5.48 -15.86 7.10
C TYR A 162 6.29 -15.02 8.10
N MET A 163 5.63 -14.42 9.10
CA MET A 163 6.29 -13.61 10.12
C MET A 163 7.31 -14.44 10.93
N GLU A 164 6.94 -15.65 11.34
CA GLU A 164 7.85 -16.57 12.02
C GLU A 164 9.08 -16.88 11.17
N GLY A 165 8.87 -17.16 9.86
CA GLY A 165 9.97 -17.38 8.92
C GLY A 165 10.92 -16.20 8.83
N VAL A 166 10.37 -14.98 8.66
CA VAL A 166 11.17 -13.75 8.60
C VAL A 166 11.95 -13.51 9.88
N LEU A 167 11.33 -13.70 11.05
CA LEU A 167 12.01 -13.51 12.33
C LEU A 167 13.10 -14.57 12.55
N LYS A 168 12.88 -15.81 12.11
CA LYS A 168 13.89 -16.86 12.11
C LYS A 168 15.08 -16.51 11.21
N ASP A 169 14.81 -16.02 10.00
CA ASP A 169 15.86 -15.61 9.07
C ASP A 169 16.69 -14.44 9.64
N MET A 170 16.06 -13.50 10.33
CA MET A 170 16.74 -12.44 11.05
C MET A 170 17.60 -12.97 12.19
N ALA A 171 17.07 -13.89 13.01
CA ALA A 171 17.78 -14.49 14.13
C ALA A 171 18.99 -15.34 13.69
N THR A 172 18.94 -15.92 12.51
CA THR A 172 20.03 -16.75 11.92
C THR A 172 20.98 -15.96 11.02
N GLY A 173 20.79 -14.65 10.87
CA GLY A 173 21.60 -13.80 10.00
C GLY A 173 21.36 -14.00 8.50
N GLN A 174 20.32 -14.76 8.12
CA GLN A 174 19.91 -14.90 6.71
C GLN A 174 19.24 -13.64 6.17
N ARG A 175 18.68 -12.83 7.07
CA ARG A 175 18.08 -11.54 6.78
C ARG A 175 18.59 -10.49 7.75
N THR A 176 18.98 -9.32 7.23
CA THR A 176 19.40 -8.19 8.07
C THR A 176 18.24 -7.71 8.93
N ILE A 177 18.48 -7.59 10.23
CA ILE A 177 17.54 -6.97 11.16
C ILE A 177 17.91 -5.48 11.33
N PRO A 178 16.99 -4.53 11.08
CA PRO A 178 17.24 -3.12 11.35
C PRO A 178 17.48 -2.89 12.85
N GLU A 179 18.40 -1.99 13.20
CA GLU A 179 18.82 -1.73 14.59
C GLU A 179 17.62 -1.44 15.52
N GLY A 180 16.68 -0.57 15.08
CA GLY A 180 15.47 -0.26 15.86
C GLY A 180 14.61 -1.49 16.14
N MET A 181 14.51 -2.42 15.17
CA MET A 181 13.80 -3.68 15.35
C MET A 181 14.57 -4.64 16.25
N ALA A 182 15.90 -4.72 16.13
CA ALA A 182 16.73 -5.53 17.02
C ALA A 182 16.55 -5.11 18.47
N ASN A 183 16.57 -3.81 18.73
CA ASN A 183 16.33 -3.24 20.07
C ASN A 183 14.92 -3.58 20.59
N ALA A 184 13.89 -3.44 19.77
CA ALA A 184 12.52 -3.79 20.15
C ALA A 184 12.34 -5.29 20.41
N MET A 185 13.03 -6.15 19.67
CA MET A 185 12.98 -7.60 19.87
C MET A 185 13.77 -8.06 21.12
N SER A 186 14.84 -7.36 21.50
CA SER A 186 15.70 -7.74 22.62
C SER A 186 15.02 -7.64 23.98
N VAL A 187 13.93 -6.88 24.10
CA VAL A 187 13.17 -6.73 25.35
C VAL A 187 12.15 -7.85 25.59
N LEU A 188 11.82 -8.61 24.55
CA LEU A 188 10.85 -9.71 24.62
C LEU A 188 11.45 -10.90 25.41
N LYS A 189 10.68 -11.46 26.33
CA LYS A 189 11.09 -12.55 27.21
C LYS A 189 10.18 -13.78 27.06
N GLY A 190 10.77 -14.95 27.21
CA GLY A 190 10.00 -16.20 27.24
C GLY A 190 9.03 -16.34 26.07
N GLY A 191 7.75 -16.64 26.37
CA GLY A 191 6.68 -16.80 25.37
C GLY A 191 6.07 -15.50 24.80
N GLU A 192 6.63 -14.34 25.10
CA GLU A 192 6.05 -13.04 24.67
C GLU A 192 6.02 -12.87 23.15
N LEU A 193 7.02 -13.45 22.45
CA LEU A 193 7.02 -13.46 20.99
C LEU A 193 5.78 -14.17 20.42
N GLN A 194 5.43 -15.33 20.97
CA GLN A 194 4.25 -16.10 20.54
C GLN A 194 2.95 -15.32 20.80
N GLN A 195 2.86 -14.63 21.94
CA GLN A 195 1.70 -13.80 22.25
C GLN A 195 1.61 -12.59 21.32
N LEU A 196 2.75 -11.97 20.99
CA LEU A 196 2.82 -10.91 20.00
C LEU A 196 2.38 -11.38 18.61
N LEU A 197 2.91 -12.53 18.15
CA LEU A 197 2.53 -13.12 16.84
C LEU A 197 1.05 -13.47 16.80
N GLY A 198 0.51 -14.05 17.87
CA GLY A 198 -0.92 -14.34 17.98
C GLY A 198 -1.78 -13.07 17.87
N TYR A 199 -1.40 -11.99 18.53
CA TYR A 199 -2.07 -10.70 18.39
C TYR A 199 -1.99 -10.15 16.96
N LEU A 200 -0.81 -10.21 16.34
CA LEU A 200 -0.58 -9.68 14.99
C LEU A 200 -1.35 -10.45 13.92
N GLN A 201 -1.46 -11.76 14.07
CA GLN A 201 -2.26 -12.60 13.17
C GLN A 201 -3.73 -12.22 13.23
N GLY A 202 -4.26 -11.89 14.42
CA GLY A 202 -5.67 -11.64 14.64
C GLY A 202 -6.53 -12.89 14.44
N CYS A 203 -7.85 -12.72 14.54
CA CYS A 203 -8.78 -13.75 14.13
C CYS A 203 -9.21 -13.50 12.69
N ALA A 204 -8.89 -14.41 11.79
CA ALA A 204 -9.59 -14.46 10.50
C ALA A 204 -11.04 -14.92 10.76
N GLN A 205 -12.02 -14.29 10.12
CA GLN A 205 -13.44 -14.60 10.32
C GLN A 205 -13.80 -16.07 10.04
N GLU A 206 -12.95 -16.79 9.32
CA GLU A 206 -13.17 -18.19 8.93
C GLU A 206 -12.40 -19.21 9.78
N VAL A 207 -11.49 -18.77 10.64
CA VAL A 207 -10.75 -19.66 11.55
C VAL A 207 -11.06 -19.26 12.98
N PRO A 208 -11.75 -20.12 13.75
CA PRO A 208 -12.01 -19.82 15.16
C PRO A 208 -10.66 -19.62 15.87
N CYS A 209 -10.53 -18.52 16.60
CA CYS A 209 -9.45 -18.34 17.54
C CYS A 209 -9.61 -19.41 18.64
N GLN A 210 -8.79 -20.44 18.62
CA GLN A 210 -8.68 -21.46 19.67
C GLN A 210 -7.80 -20.97 20.78
#